data_c403c6e5814578d99df9658b711e8ebc
#
_entry.id   c403c6e5814578d99df9658b711e8ebc
#
_cell.length_a   1.000
_cell.length_b   1.000
_cell.length_c   1.000
_cell.angle_alpha   90.00
_cell.angle_beta   90.00
_cell.angle_gamma   90.00
#
_symmetry.space_group_name_H-M   'P 1'
#
loop_
_entity.id
_entity.type
_entity.pdbx_description
1 polymer ?
#
loop_
_entity_poly.entity_id
_entity_poly.type
_entity_poly.pdbx_seq_one_letter_code
_entity_poly.pdbx_strand_id
1 'polypeptide(L)'
;MADSPAPDERRVQFPDHEATAAGLIRDTANRWGDRILVVLDDQRVPYREVERRSAEMARALLASGVARGSRLGLLAPNGPDWVVAWLAATRIGAVTTLLSTYARPRELGWALGHSGVEVLVTVNGYLGRHYPEELETAIPDLAGQRHGEIEITSHPDLAEVYVWNGTDRGWASTVEDL
;
A
#
# COMPACT_ATOMS: atom_id res chain seq x y z
N MET A 1 -23.45 9.60 -54.23
CA MET A 1 -23.43 8.83 -52.98
C MET A 1 -21.98 8.84 -52.49
N ALA A 2 -21.66 9.77 -51.59
CA ALA A 2 -20.30 9.90 -51.06
C ALA A 2 -20.12 8.84 -49.96
N ASP A 3 -19.10 8.01 -50.15
CA ASP A 3 -18.67 6.98 -49.22
C ASP A 3 -18.14 7.69 -47.95
N SER A 4 -18.87 7.56 -46.83
CA SER A 4 -18.37 8.04 -45.54
C SER A 4 -17.25 7.14 -45.09
N PRO A 5 -16.05 7.66 -44.77
CA PRO A 5 -14.98 6.83 -44.29
C PRO A 5 -15.43 6.19 -42.97
N ALA A 6 -15.22 4.88 -42.85
CA ALA A 6 -15.42 4.12 -41.66
C ALA A 6 -14.69 4.78 -40.45
N PRO A 7 -15.26 4.76 -39.22
CA PRO A 7 -14.58 5.31 -38.07
C PRO A 7 -13.22 4.63 -37.92
N ASP A 8 -12.18 5.43 -37.96
CA ASP A 8 -10.80 5.02 -37.66
C ASP A 8 -10.83 4.28 -36.33
N GLU A 9 -10.68 2.96 -36.39
CA GLU A 9 -10.40 2.14 -35.22
C GLU A 9 -9.07 2.63 -34.67
N ARG A 10 -9.13 3.63 -33.78
CA ARG A 10 -7.97 4.04 -32.99
C ARG A 10 -7.53 2.82 -32.18
N ARG A 11 -6.69 2.01 -32.78
CA ARG A 11 -5.94 1.00 -32.04
C ARG A 11 -5.27 1.74 -30.91
N VAL A 12 -5.74 1.49 -29.68
CA VAL A 12 -5.05 1.94 -28.48
C VAL A 12 -3.67 1.30 -28.55
N GLN A 13 -2.68 2.09 -28.96
CA GLN A 13 -1.31 1.63 -29.03
C GLN A 13 -0.84 1.51 -27.57
N PHE A 14 -0.70 0.29 -27.09
CA PHE A 14 -0.11 0.05 -25.78
C PHE A 14 1.31 0.62 -25.78
N PRO A 15 1.74 1.29 -24.68
CA PRO A 15 3.10 1.80 -24.59
C PRO A 15 4.12 0.67 -24.63
N ASP A 16 5.33 0.98 -25.11
CA ASP A 16 6.46 0.05 -25.25
C ASP A 16 7.07 -0.38 -23.89
N HIS A 17 6.26 -0.50 -22.85
CA HIS A 17 6.67 -1.02 -21.55
C HIS A 17 5.74 -2.15 -21.14
N GLU A 18 6.19 -2.94 -20.17
CA GLU A 18 5.35 -3.94 -19.53
C GLU A 18 4.07 -3.29 -18.96
N ALA A 19 2.90 -3.81 -19.32
CA ALA A 19 1.59 -3.28 -18.94
C ALA A 19 1.25 -3.61 -17.48
N THR A 20 2.15 -3.23 -16.56
CA THR A 20 2.03 -3.35 -15.10
C THR A 20 2.35 -2.01 -14.43
N ALA A 21 1.90 -1.81 -13.20
CA ALA A 21 2.28 -0.61 -12.42
C ALA A 21 3.81 -0.52 -12.25
N ALA A 22 4.49 -1.65 -12.07
CA ALA A 22 5.95 -1.72 -11.99
C ALA A 22 6.62 -1.32 -13.31
N GLY A 23 6.11 -1.79 -14.44
CA GLY A 23 6.58 -1.42 -15.78
C GLY A 23 6.38 0.07 -16.04
N LEU A 24 5.19 0.59 -15.74
CA LEU A 24 4.85 2.00 -15.92
C LEU A 24 5.76 2.93 -15.09
N ILE A 25 5.95 2.68 -13.80
CA ILE A 25 6.78 3.56 -12.96
C ILE A 25 8.25 3.51 -13.37
N ARG A 26 8.75 2.34 -13.77
CA ARG A 26 10.12 2.18 -14.27
C ARG A 26 10.33 2.94 -15.58
N ASP A 27 9.44 2.79 -16.55
CA ASP A 27 9.51 3.50 -17.83
C ASP A 27 9.44 5.02 -17.63
N THR A 28 8.49 5.50 -16.84
CA THR A 28 8.33 6.93 -16.57
C THR A 28 9.51 7.51 -15.79
N ALA A 29 10.08 6.76 -14.84
CA ALA A 29 11.28 7.17 -14.12
C ALA A 29 12.51 7.27 -15.06
N ASN A 30 12.64 6.36 -16.02
CA ASN A 30 13.71 6.41 -17.00
C ASN A 30 13.58 7.62 -17.96
N ARG A 31 12.35 7.94 -18.38
CA ARG A 31 12.08 9.05 -19.32
C ARG A 31 12.07 10.41 -18.66
N TRP A 32 11.54 10.51 -17.45
CA TRP A 32 11.25 11.77 -16.76
C TRP A 32 11.66 11.76 -15.29
N GLY A 33 12.74 11.10 -14.95
CA GLY A 33 13.15 10.84 -13.57
C GLY A 33 13.19 12.05 -12.66
N ASP A 34 13.58 13.22 -13.16
CA ASP A 34 13.66 14.48 -12.40
C ASP A 34 12.32 15.23 -12.27
N ARG A 35 11.30 14.84 -13.06
CA ARG A 35 9.98 15.46 -12.93
C ARG A 35 9.32 15.01 -11.63
N ILE A 36 8.55 15.93 -11.05
CA ILE A 36 7.83 15.66 -9.80
C ILE A 36 6.61 14.78 -10.11
N LEU A 37 6.50 13.66 -9.37
CA LEU A 37 5.36 12.75 -9.41
C LEU A 37 4.37 13.05 -8.29
N VAL A 38 4.86 13.27 -7.07
CA VAL A 38 4.01 13.51 -5.89
C VAL A 38 4.34 14.86 -5.28
N VAL A 39 3.29 15.63 -5.01
CA VAL A 39 3.36 16.89 -4.25
C VAL A 39 2.44 16.79 -3.06
N LEU A 40 2.96 17.01 -1.87
CA LEU A 40 2.20 17.13 -0.63
C LEU A 40 2.86 18.24 0.20
N ASP A 41 2.13 19.30 0.45
CA ASP A 41 2.64 20.50 1.12
C ASP A 41 3.97 20.97 0.47
N ASP A 42 5.06 21.02 1.23
CA ASP A 42 6.40 21.38 0.75
C ASP A 42 7.19 20.19 0.14
N GLN A 43 6.67 18.98 0.28
CA GLN A 43 7.32 17.79 -0.26
C GLN A 43 7.09 17.68 -1.76
N ARG A 44 8.17 17.50 -2.51
CA ARG A 44 8.16 17.30 -3.97
C ARG A 44 9.01 16.09 -4.30
N VAL A 45 8.34 14.96 -4.59
CA VAL A 45 9.02 13.69 -4.82
C VAL A 45 9.05 13.38 -6.31
N PRO A 46 10.23 13.26 -6.92
CA PRO A 46 10.36 12.98 -8.34
C PRO A 46 10.11 11.50 -8.66
N TYR A 47 9.83 11.21 -9.96
CA TYR A 47 9.58 9.84 -10.43
C TYR A 47 10.68 8.86 -10.03
N ARG A 48 11.97 9.23 -10.19
CA ARG A 48 13.10 8.36 -9.85
C ARG A 48 13.12 7.96 -8.38
N GLU A 49 12.75 8.88 -7.50
CA GLU A 49 12.75 8.63 -6.07
C GLU A 49 11.60 7.72 -5.66
N VAL A 50 10.40 7.92 -6.23
CA VAL A 50 9.26 7.03 -6.01
C VAL A 50 9.56 5.63 -6.55
N GLU A 51 10.19 5.54 -7.73
CA GLU A 51 10.63 4.27 -8.32
C GLU A 51 11.60 3.54 -7.40
N ARG A 52 12.67 4.21 -6.95
CA ARG A 52 13.70 3.66 -6.06
C ARG A 52 13.09 3.18 -4.74
N ARG A 53 12.35 4.05 -4.03
CA ARG A 53 11.74 3.74 -2.72
C ARG A 53 10.73 2.61 -2.81
N SER A 54 9.89 2.60 -3.85
CA SER A 54 8.92 1.50 -4.02
C SER A 54 9.59 0.17 -4.38
N ALA A 55 10.73 0.19 -5.08
CA ALA A 55 11.51 -1.02 -5.34
C ALA A 55 12.20 -1.53 -4.07
N GLU A 56 12.70 -0.65 -3.22
CA GLU A 56 13.30 -1.01 -1.92
C GLU A 56 12.26 -1.63 -0.99
N MET A 57 11.12 -0.97 -0.81
CA MET A 57 10.02 -1.48 0.01
C MET A 57 9.45 -2.80 -0.54
N ALA A 58 9.38 -2.97 -1.87
CA ALA A 58 8.97 -4.23 -2.47
C ALA A 58 9.91 -5.39 -2.12
N ARG A 59 11.24 -5.14 -2.09
CA ARG A 59 12.22 -6.15 -1.65
C ARG A 59 12.08 -6.47 -0.17
N ALA A 60 11.83 -5.48 0.67
CA ALA A 60 11.59 -5.66 2.09
C ALA A 60 10.33 -6.49 2.35
N LEU A 61 9.22 -6.18 1.69
CA LEU A 61 7.97 -6.97 1.75
C LEU A 61 8.18 -8.42 1.28
N LEU A 62 8.95 -8.65 0.23
CA LEU A 62 9.30 -10.02 -0.20
C LEU A 62 10.13 -10.75 0.87
N ALA A 63 11.08 -10.06 1.51
CA ALA A 63 11.92 -10.64 2.56
C ALA A 63 11.10 -11.00 3.81
N SER A 64 10.03 -10.25 4.12
CA SER A 64 9.09 -10.56 5.20
C SER A 64 8.03 -11.61 4.83
N GLY A 65 8.12 -12.20 3.62
CA GLY A 65 7.23 -13.29 3.21
C GLY A 65 6.00 -12.85 2.39
N VAL A 66 5.81 -11.56 2.17
CA VAL A 66 4.74 -11.08 1.27
C VAL A 66 5.04 -11.52 -0.16
N ALA A 67 4.09 -12.15 -0.82
CA ALA A 67 4.27 -12.72 -2.15
C ALA A 67 3.14 -12.29 -3.11
N ARG A 68 3.22 -12.78 -4.34
CA ARG A 68 2.13 -12.60 -5.30
C ARG A 68 0.84 -13.21 -4.76
N GLY A 69 -0.21 -12.38 -4.72
CA GLY A 69 -1.53 -12.78 -4.23
C GLY A 69 -1.74 -12.55 -2.74
N SER A 70 -0.68 -12.24 -1.95
CA SER A 70 -0.85 -11.81 -0.56
C SER A 70 -1.73 -10.58 -0.48
N ARG A 71 -2.58 -10.50 0.53
CA ARG A 71 -3.53 -9.41 0.74
C ARG A 71 -2.95 -8.39 1.72
N LEU A 72 -2.57 -7.23 1.18
CA LEU A 72 -1.98 -6.13 1.94
C LEU A 72 -3.03 -5.04 2.17
N GLY A 73 -3.30 -4.71 3.43
CA GLY A 73 -4.07 -3.55 3.83
C GLY A 73 -3.18 -2.30 3.88
N LEU A 74 -3.64 -1.19 3.35
CA LEU A 74 -2.95 0.10 3.43
C LEU A 74 -3.86 1.13 4.09
N LEU A 75 -3.57 1.47 5.36
CA LEU A 75 -4.29 2.45 6.18
C LEU A 75 -3.36 3.64 6.47
N ALA A 76 -3.29 4.57 5.55
CA ALA A 76 -2.43 5.75 5.69
C ALA A 76 -3.03 6.94 4.93
N PRO A 77 -2.70 8.18 5.33
CA PRO A 77 -3.09 9.35 4.57
C PRO A 77 -2.43 9.36 3.19
N ASN A 78 -3.10 10.01 2.24
CA ASN A 78 -2.52 10.23 0.92
C ASN A 78 -1.21 11.02 1.04
N GLY A 79 -0.18 10.54 0.35
CA GLY A 79 1.13 11.17 0.38
C GLY A 79 2.20 10.33 -0.30
N PRO A 80 3.46 10.77 -0.27
CA PRO A 80 4.56 10.04 -0.89
C PRO A 80 4.70 8.60 -0.37
N ASP A 81 4.60 8.38 0.94
CA ASP A 81 4.74 7.06 1.55
C ASP A 81 3.60 6.11 1.15
N TRP A 82 2.37 6.64 1.07
CA TRP A 82 1.22 5.89 0.58
C TRP A 82 1.43 5.42 -0.88
N VAL A 83 1.92 6.33 -1.75
CA VAL A 83 2.20 6.00 -3.16
C VAL A 83 3.31 4.95 -3.26
N VAL A 84 4.37 5.10 -2.46
CA VAL A 84 5.49 4.15 -2.39
C VAL A 84 5.01 2.77 -1.96
N ALA A 85 4.22 2.67 -0.89
CA ALA A 85 3.71 1.38 -0.40
C ALA A 85 2.76 0.70 -1.38
N TRP A 86 1.84 1.48 -1.97
CA TRP A 86 0.95 0.94 -3.01
C TRP A 86 1.72 0.40 -4.21
N LEU A 87 2.71 1.16 -4.71
CA LEU A 87 3.57 0.71 -5.80
C LEU A 87 4.42 -0.49 -5.39
N ALA A 88 4.94 -0.53 -4.16
CA ALA A 88 5.71 -1.67 -3.66
C ALA A 88 4.88 -2.95 -3.66
N ALA A 89 3.66 -2.91 -3.12
CA ALA A 89 2.74 -4.04 -3.10
C ALA A 89 2.36 -4.50 -4.53
N THR A 90 2.03 -3.54 -5.41
CA THR A 90 1.67 -3.88 -6.80
C THR A 90 2.84 -4.43 -7.62
N ARG A 91 4.09 -4.04 -7.33
CA ARG A 91 5.30 -4.59 -7.97
C ARG A 91 5.46 -6.09 -7.78
N ILE A 92 5.12 -6.57 -6.60
CA ILE A 92 5.24 -8.00 -6.25
C ILE A 92 3.96 -8.79 -6.55
N GLY A 93 2.92 -8.11 -7.03
CA GLY A 93 1.63 -8.74 -7.35
C GLY A 93 0.78 -9.03 -6.14
N ALA A 94 0.98 -8.34 -5.02
CA ALA A 94 0.09 -8.38 -3.87
C ALA A 94 -1.24 -7.68 -4.20
N VAL A 95 -2.32 -8.16 -3.60
CA VAL A 95 -3.65 -7.54 -3.68
C VAL A 95 -3.75 -6.49 -2.58
N THR A 96 -3.93 -5.22 -2.95
CA THR A 96 -3.94 -4.12 -2.00
C THR A 96 -5.36 -3.69 -1.66
N THR A 97 -5.74 -3.78 -0.38
CA THR A 97 -6.98 -3.20 0.17
C THR A 97 -6.68 -1.81 0.71
N LEU A 98 -7.22 -0.79 0.05
CA LEU A 98 -7.04 0.60 0.45
C LEU A 98 -8.11 0.96 1.50
N LEU A 99 -7.65 1.26 2.72
CA LEU A 99 -8.51 1.54 3.86
C LEU A 99 -8.67 3.05 4.06
N SER A 100 -9.88 3.48 4.38
CA SER A 100 -10.15 4.89 4.62
C SER A 100 -9.61 5.34 5.97
N THR A 101 -8.85 6.43 5.99
CA THR A 101 -8.39 7.09 7.21
C THR A 101 -9.53 7.70 8.03
N TYR A 102 -10.74 7.78 7.50
CA TYR A 102 -11.95 8.25 8.18
C TYR A 102 -12.83 7.10 8.70
N ALA A 103 -12.51 5.85 8.35
CA ALA A 103 -13.27 4.70 8.81
C ALA A 103 -13.22 4.59 10.34
N ARG A 104 -14.36 4.24 10.96
CA ARG A 104 -14.43 4.01 12.41
C ARG A 104 -13.89 2.63 12.75
N PRO A 105 -13.50 2.37 14.02
CA PRO A 105 -12.95 1.08 14.42
C PRO A 105 -13.77 -0.12 13.96
N ARG A 106 -15.11 -0.09 14.09
CA ARG A 106 -15.99 -1.16 13.62
C ARG A 106 -15.88 -1.40 12.11
N GLU A 107 -15.75 -0.33 11.32
CA GLU A 107 -15.62 -0.40 9.86
C GLU A 107 -14.24 -0.93 9.48
N LEU A 108 -13.19 -0.50 10.20
CA LEU A 108 -11.83 -1.01 10.01
C LEU A 108 -11.76 -2.51 10.30
N GLY A 109 -12.27 -2.98 11.43
CA GLY A 109 -12.29 -4.39 11.77
C GLY A 109 -13.07 -5.22 10.71
N TRP A 110 -14.25 -4.73 10.31
CA TRP A 110 -15.02 -5.41 9.26
C TRP A 110 -14.24 -5.45 7.92
N ALA A 111 -13.63 -4.34 7.50
CA ALA A 111 -12.91 -4.26 6.23
C ALA A 111 -11.67 -5.18 6.24
N LEU A 112 -10.92 -5.21 7.33
CA LEU A 112 -9.75 -6.09 7.49
C LEU A 112 -10.13 -7.56 7.40
N GLY A 113 -11.14 -7.97 8.15
CA GLY A 113 -11.62 -9.36 8.14
C GLY A 113 -12.28 -9.76 6.81
N HIS A 114 -13.15 -8.88 6.25
CA HIS A 114 -13.84 -9.15 4.98
C HIS A 114 -12.86 -9.26 3.79
N SER A 115 -11.82 -8.43 3.76
CA SER A 115 -10.80 -8.47 2.71
C SER A 115 -9.73 -9.54 2.96
N GLY A 116 -9.76 -10.19 4.11
CA GLY A 116 -8.76 -11.19 4.51
C GLY A 116 -7.35 -10.63 4.50
N VAL A 117 -7.17 -9.41 5.04
CA VAL A 117 -5.85 -8.76 5.06
C VAL A 117 -4.86 -9.60 5.87
N GLU A 118 -3.74 -9.95 5.23
CA GLU A 118 -2.64 -10.72 5.84
C GLU A 118 -1.59 -9.80 6.45
N VAL A 119 -1.28 -8.71 5.76
CA VAL A 119 -0.29 -7.72 6.20
C VAL A 119 -0.92 -6.34 6.17
N LEU A 120 -0.89 -5.63 7.29
CA LEU A 120 -1.38 -4.25 7.38
C LEU A 120 -0.20 -3.29 7.46
N VAL A 121 -0.18 -2.29 6.59
CA VAL A 121 0.75 -1.15 6.65
C VAL A 121 -0.06 0.09 7.04
N THR A 122 0.35 0.75 8.13
CA THR A 122 -0.38 1.89 8.70
C THR A 122 0.56 2.98 9.23
N VAL A 123 0.02 4.05 9.77
CA VAL A 123 0.71 5.13 10.46
C VAL A 123 0.27 5.17 11.92
N ASN A 124 1.07 5.75 12.82
CA ASN A 124 0.65 5.95 14.22
C ASN A 124 -0.60 6.83 14.34
N GLY A 125 -0.66 7.91 13.57
CA GLY A 125 -1.80 8.80 13.66
C GLY A 125 -1.92 9.78 12.50
N TYR A 126 -3.13 10.32 12.36
CA TYR A 126 -3.46 11.35 11.37
C TYR A 126 -4.69 12.14 11.83
N LEU A 127 -4.64 13.47 11.76
CA LEU A 127 -5.75 14.37 12.12
C LEU A 127 -6.32 14.11 13.54
N GLY A 128 -5.43 13.90 14.51
CA GLY A 128 -5.80 13.66 15.91
C GLY A 128 -6.32 12.25 16.20
N ARG A 129 -6.29 11.35 15.24
CA ARG A 129 -6.60 9.92 15.41
C ARG A 129 -5.33 9.13 15.69
N HIS A 130 -5.43 8.07 16.49
CA HIS A 130 -4.35 7.13 16.80
C HIS A 130 -4.75 5.74 16.32
N TYR A 131 -4.20 5.32 15.17
CA TYR A 131 -4.62 4.07 14.52
C TYR A 131 -4.27 2.80 15.29
N PRO A 132 -3.16 2.69 16.02
CA PRO A 132 -2.93 1.54 16.90
C PRO A 132 -4.05 1.36 17.93
N GLU A 133 -4.52 2.41 18.61
CA GLU A 133 -5.62 2.36 19.56
C GLU A 133 -6.96 2.02 18.88
N GLU A 134 -7.18 2.54 17.68
CA GLU A 134 -8.39 2.23 16.92
C GLU A 134 -8.40 0.79 16.39
N LEU A 135 -7.23 0.25 16.04
CA LEU A 135 -7.08 -1.15 15.67
C LEU A 135 -7.33 -2.08 16.87
N GLU A 136 -6.82 -1.74 18.05
CA GLU A 136 -7.11 -2.45 19.32
C GLU A 136 -8.60 -2.36 19.68
N THR A 137 -9.25 -1.22 19.40
CA THR A 137 -10.72 -1.09 19.55
C THR A 137 -11.49 -1.93 18.55
N ALA A 138 -11.00 -2.01 17.31
CA ALA A 138 -11.61 -2.80 16.23
C ALA A 138 -11.42 -4.30 16.44
N ILE A 139 -10.27 -4.70 16.95
CA ILE A 139 -9.81 -6.08 17.13
C ILE A 139 -9.20 -6.19 18.54
N PRO A 140 -10.03 -6.36 19.59
CA PRO A 140 -9.55 -6.30 20.98
C PRO A 140 -8.44 -7.32 21.31
N ASP A 141 -8.48 -8.51 20.68
CA ASP A 141 -7.48 -9.53 20.90
C ASP A 141 -6.07 -9.16 20.37
N LEU A 142 -5.98 -8.10 19.54
CA LEU A 142 -4.72 -7.62 18.99
C LEU A 142 -3.76 -7.10 20.08
N ALA A 143 -4.29 -6.43 21.12
CA ALA A 143 -3.49 -5.87 22.20
C ALA A 143 -2.63 -6.88 22.94
N GLY A 144 -3.03 -8.17 22.95
CA GLY A 144 -2.29 -9.26 23.59
C GLY A 144 -1.30 -9.99 22.67
N GLN A 145 -1.23 -9.63 21.40
CA GLN A 145 -0.41 -10.31 20.41
C GLN A 145 1.04 -9.81 20.41
N ARG A 146 1.90 -10.53 19.69
CA ARG A 146 3.27 -10.11 19.39
C ARG A 146 3.48 -10.09 17.89
N HIS A 147 4.33 -9.18 17.43
CA HIS A 147 4.76 -9.14 16.04
C HIS A 147 5.39 -10.50 15.64
N GLY A 148 5.01 -11.03 14.48
CA GLY A 148 5.42 -12.34 14.01
C GLY A 148 4.68 -13.54 14.64
N GLU A 149 3.79 -13.29 15.62
CA GLU A 149 3.04 -14.34 16.35
C GLU A 149 1.56 -13.95 16.50
N ILE A 150 1.00 -13.23 15.51
CA ILE A 150 -0.40 -12.81 15.56
C ILE A 150 -1.32 -13.98 15.25
N GLU A 151 -2.15 -14.37 16.21
CA GLU A 151 -3.17 -15.42 16.08
C GLU A 151 -4.50 -14.91 16.65
N ILE A 152 -5.41 -14.46 15.80
CA ILE A 152 -6.69 -13.85 16.19
C ILE A 152 -7.84 -14.58 15.51
N THR A 153 -8.72 -15.20 16.29
CA THR A 153 -9.85 -16.00 15.77
C THR A 153 -10.79 -15.15 14.88
N SER A 154 -11.03 -13.90 15.22
CA SER A 154 -11.90 -13.01 14.45
C SER A 154 -11.25 -12.48 13.15
N HIS A 155 -9.92 -12.53 13.06
CA HIS A 155 -9.12 -12.08 11.93
C HIS A 155 -7.99 -13.08 11.65
N PRO A 156 -8.34 -14.30 11.23
CA PRO A 156 -7.37 -15.41 11.15
C PRO A 156 -6.31 -15.23 10.07
N ASP A 157 -6.54 -14.32 9.12
CA ASP A 157 -5.58 -14.05 8.07
C ASP A 157 -4.54 -12.99 8.49
N LEU A 158 -4.84 -12.11 9.47
CA LEU A 158 -3.93 -11.03 9.88
C LEU A 158 -2.71 -11.60 10.61
N ALA A 159 -1.55 -11.55 9.95
CA ALA A 159 -0.29 -12.08 10.44
C ALA A 159 0.71 -10.99 10.85
N GLU A 160 0.71 -9.86 10.14
CA GLU A 160 1.72 -8.83 10.32
C GLU A 160 1.12 -7.42 10.29
N VAL A 161 1.65 -6.54 11.13
CA VAL A 161 1.32 -5.11 11.11
C VAL A 161 2.60 -4.28 11.17
N TYR A 162 2.74 -3.37 10.22
CA TYR A 162 3.85 -2.42 10.12
C TYR A 162 3.35 -0.99 10.27
N VAL A 163 4.03 -0.20 11.08
CA VAL A 163 3.66 1.19 11.40
C VAL A 163 4.78 2.13 11.00
N TRP A 164 4.51 3.15 10.18
CA TRP A 164 5.47 4.20 9.88
C TRP A 164 5.77 5.07 11.10
N ASN A 165 7.04 5.49 11.19
CA ASN A 165 7.55 6.36 12.24
C ASN A 165 7.51 5.71 13.64
N GLY A 166 7.61 4.39 13.69
CA GLY A 166 7.70 3.63 14.92
C GLY A 166 6.35 3.35 15.60
N THR A 167 6.39 2.44 16.57
CA THR A 167 5.24 2.07 17.39
C THR A 167 5.73 1.61 18.76
N ASP A 168 4.88 1.76 19.78
CA ASP A 168 5.07 1.22 21.12
C ASP A 168 4.28 -0.09 21.34
N ARG A 169 3.63 -0.58 20.29
CA ARG A 169 2.80 -1.78 20.33
C ARG A 169 3.61 -3.05 20.04
N GLY A 170 3.61 -3.99 21.00
CA GLY A 170 4.34 -5.26 20.86
C GLY A 170 3.87 -6.15 19.72
N TRP A 171 2.66 -5.95 19.21
CA TRP A 171 2.08 -6.69 18.09
C TRP A 171 2.45 -6.12 16.72
N ALA A 172 3.11 -4.98 16.64
CA ALA A 172 3.51 -4.36 15.39
C ALA A 172 5.03 -4.14 15.34
N SER A 173 5.57 -4.04 14.14
CA SER A 173 6.92 -3.58 13.87
C SER A 173 6.91 -2.24 13.12
N THR A 174 8.07 -1.64 12.92
CA THR A 174 8.14 -0.41 12.13
C THR A 174 8.33 -0.73 10.64
N VAL A 175 7.84 0.14 9.77
CA VAL A 175 8.10 0.02 8.32
C VAL A 175 9.60 0.15 8.03
N GLU A 176 10.32 0.87 8.87
CA GLU A 176 11.76 1.10 8.79
C GLU A 176 12.58 -0.17 9.10
N ASP A 177 11.98 -1.14 9.78
CA ASP A 177 12.60 -2.45 10.12
C ASP A 177 12.24 -3.55 9.10
N LEU A 178 11.46 -3.23 8.08
CA LEU A 178 11.02 -4.13 7.00
C LEU A 178 12.18 -4.57 6.08
#